data_43afe7cce937b0756fe4532656cf7fe6
#
_entry.id   43afe7cce937b0756fe4532656cf7fe6
#
_cell.length_a   1.000
_cell.length_b   1.000
_cell.length_c   1.000
_cell.angle_alpha   90.00
_cell.angle_beta   90.00
_cell.angle_gamma   90.00
#
_symmetry.space_group_name_H-M   'P 1'
#
loop_
_entity.id
_entity.type
_entity.pdbx_description
1 polymer ?
#
loop_
_entity_poly.entity_id
_entity_poly.type
_entity_poly.pdbx_seq_one_letter_code
_entity_poly.pdbx_strand_id
1 'polypeptide(L)'
;MTKDFALHPGLAADAIEIARWPLSRVMLMNDGRFPWLILVPERPSLREIHDLAATDRAILIEEVARASRLLQDCLKADKINVAALGNRVPQLHVHVIARFVGDPAWPNPVWSQGVPQPMTAAEREARIALLRPGL
;
A
#
# COMPACT_ATOMS: atom_id res chain seq x y z
N MET A 1 14.73 -26.21 2.89
CA MET A 1 13.82 -25.66 1.88
C MET A 1 13.32 -24.29 2.31
N THR A 2 13.48 -23.30 1.49
CA THR A 2 12.86 -22.01 1.72
C THR A 2 11.35 -22.14 1.50
N LYS A 3 10.60 -21.58 2.43
CA LYS A 3 9.16 -21.50 2.32
C LYS A 3 8.82 -20.49 1.22
N ASP A 4 7.96 -20.85 0.31
CA ASP A 4 7.52 -19.92 -0.72
C ASP A 4 6.66 -18.80 -0.13
N PHE A 5 6.73 -17.62 -0.76
CA PHE A 5 5.88 -16.51 -0.41
C PHE A 5 4.43 -16.84 -0.78
N ALA A 6 3.49 -16.53 0.12
CA ALA A 6 2.07 -16.58 -0.13
C ALA A 6 1.42 -15.34 0.46
N LEU A 7 0.61 -14.65 -0.35
CA LEU A 7 -0.09 -13.45 0.11
C LEU A 7 -1.14 -13.83 1.16
N HIS A 8 -1.14 -13.12 2.30
CA HIS A 8 -2.10 -13.35 3.36
C HIS A 8 -3.53 -13.12 2.86
N PRO A 9 -4.48 -14.02 3.19
CA PRO A 9 -5.87 -13.89 2.73
C PRO A 9 -6.54 -12.56 3.09
N GLY A 10 -6.18 -11.97 4.24
CA GLY A 10 -6.70 -10.66 4.65
C GLY A 10 -6.30 -9.54 3.70
N LEU A 11 -5.07 -9.56 3.20
CA LEU A 11 -4.61 -8.59 2.21
C LEU A 11 -5.28 -8.82 0.86
N ALA A 12 -5.40 -10.08 0.46
CA ALA A 12 -6.07 -10.43 -0.79
C ALA A 12 -7.55 -10.05 -0.79
N ALA A 13 -8.21 -10.08 0.38
CA ALA A 13 -9.61 -9.68 0.51
C ALA A 13 -9.82 -8.18 0.42
N ASP A 14 -8.88 -7.38 0.96
CA ASP A 14 -9.04 -5.93 1.12
C ASP A 14 -8.45 -5.12 -0.03
N ALA A 15 -7.56 -5.71 -0.82
CA ALA A 15 -6.80 -4.99 -1.85
C ALA A 15 -6.60 -5.85 -3.09
N ILE A 16 -6.30 -5.21 -4.22
CA ILE A 16 -5.99 -5.89 -5.46
C ILE A 16 -4.55 -5.61 -5.88
N GLU A 17 -3.88 -6.62 -6.44
CA GLU A 17 -2.54 -6.45 -6.99
C GLU A 17 -2.61 -5.63 -8.28
N ILE A 18 -1.79 -4.58 -8.35
CA ILE A 18 -1.73 -3.70 -9.53
C ILE A 18 -0.33 -3.67 -10.17
N ALA A 19 0.70 -4.12 -9.46
CA ALA A 19 2.06 -4.21 -9.99
C ALA A 19 2.92 -5.14 -9.13
N ARG A 20 4.06 -5.54 -9.68
CA ARG A 20 5.13 -6.24 -8.94
C ARG A 20 6.42 -5.49 -9.17
N TRP A 21 6.99 -5.00 -8.08
CA TRP A 21 8.29 -4.34 -8.09
C TRP A 21 9.38 -5.33 -7.65
N PRO A 22 10.66 -4.96 -7.72
CA PRO A 22 11.74 -5.91 -7.42
C PRO A 22 11.61 -6.65 -6.09
N LEU A 23 11.11 -6.00 -5.04
CA LEU A 23 10.88 -6.65 -3.75
C LEU A 23 9.40 -6.91 -3.47
N SER A 24 8.54 -5.94 -3.74
CA SER A 24 7.16 -5.94 -3.23
C SER A 24 6.12 -6.12 -4.32
N ARG A 25 5.04 -6.83 -3.97
CA ARG A 25 3.77 -6.67 -4.68
C ARG A 25 3.19 -5.32 -4.32
N VAL A 26 2.70 -4.61 -5.32
CA VAL A 26 2.03 -3.32 -5.13
C VAL A 26 0.53 -3.56 -5.23
N MET A 27 -0.18 -3.25 -4.16
CA MET A 27 -1.61 -3.47 -4.08
C MET A 27 -2.35 -2.15 -3.91
N LEU A 28 -3.56 -2.08 -4.43
CA LEU A 28 -4.46 -0.94 -4.27
C LEU A 28 -5.54 -1.33 -3.27
N MET A 29 -5.61 -0.62 -2.14
CA MET A 29 -6.65 -0.82 -1.13
C MET A 29 -8.01 -0.47 -1.72
N ASN A 30 -9.01 -1.32 -1.46
CA ASN A 30 -10.37 -1.11 -1.92
C ASN A 30 -11.15 -0.17 -0.98
N ASP A 31 -10.70 1.08 -0.93
CA ASP A 31 -11.38 2.14 -0.19
C ASP A 31 -11.35 3.42 -1.03
N GLY A 32 -12.50 3.78 -1.56
CA GLY A 32 -12.63 4.93 -2.48
C GLY A 32 -12.39 6.28 -1.81
N ARG A 33 -12.40 6.33 -0.48
CA ARG A 33 -12.20 7.58 0.25
C ARG A 33 -10.77 8.11 0.17
N PHE A 34 -9.78 7.20 0.01
CA PHE A 34 -8.36 7.55 0.03
C PHE A 34 -7.63 6.78 -1.07
N PRO A 35 -6.76 7.44 -1.87
CA PRO A 35 -5.81 6.71 -2.72
C PRO A 35 -4.75 6.05 -1.83
N TRP A 36 -4.72 4.71 -1.84
CA TRP A 36 -4.05 3.95 -0.81
C TRP A 36 -3.35 2.74 -1.43
N LEU A 37 -2.02 2.77 -1.45
CA LEU A 37 -1.20 1.65 -1.90
C LEU A 37 -0.72 0.84 -0.70
N ILE A 38 -0.52 -0.45 -0.94
CA ILE A 38 0.08 -1.36 0.04
C ILE A 38 1.23 -2.08 -0.64
N LEU A 39 2.41 -2.02 -0.03
CA LEU A 39 3.59 -2.75 -0.50
C LEU A 39 3.77 -3.99 0.34
N VAL A 40 3.79 -5.16 -0.29
CA VAL A 40 3.96 -6.44 0.39
C VAL A 40 5.26 -7.09 -0.08
N PRO A 41 6.34 -7.03 0.71
CA PRO A 41 7.60 -7.66 0.33
C PRO A 41 7.43 -9.16 0.09
N GLU A 42 7.88 -9.64 -1.08
CA GLU A 42 7.75 -11.04 -1.47
C GLU A 42 8.87 -11.89 -0.87
N ARG A 43 8.87 -12.01 0.46
CA ARG A 43 9.76 -12.89 1.19
C ARG A 43 8.94 -13.68 2.21
N PRO A 44 9.26 -14.95 2.44
CA PRO A 44 8.49 -15.77 3.37
C PRO A 44 8.70 -15.35 4.82
N SER A 45 7.66 -15.56 5.63
CA SER A 45 7.74 -15.48 7.10
C SER A 45 8.13 -14.12 7.68
N LEU A 46 7.79 -13.03 6.99
CA LEU A 46 8.06 -11.67 7.46
C LEU A 46 6.88 -11.13 8.27
N ARG A 47 7.18 -10.55 9.42
CA ARG A 47 6.21 -9.84 10.25
C ARG A 47 6.64 -8.39 10.46
N GLU A 48 7.93 -8.17 10.72
CA GLU A 48 8.47 -6.87 11.07
C GLU A 48 9.52 -6.43 10.05
N ILE A 49 9.76 -5.12 9.97
CA ILE A 49 10.78 -4.58 9.07
C ILE A 49 12.15 -5.20 9.36
N HIS A 50 12.47 -5.42 10.64
CA HIS A 50 13.77 -5.99 11.02
C HIS A 50 13.90 -7.48 10.69
N ASP A 51 12.83 -8.16 10.29
CA ASP A 51 12.91 -9.53 9.78
C ASP A 51 13.50 -9.61 8.36
N LEU A 52 13.47 -8.48 7.62
CA LEU A 52 14.10 -8.39 6.31
C LEU A 52 15.63 -8.38 6.42
N ALA A 53 16.32 -9.00 5.48
CA ALA A 53 17.75 -8.79 5.31
C ALA A 53 18.06 -7.32 5.04
N ALA A 54 19.24 -6.86 5.43
CA ALA A 54 19.63 -5.44 5.28
C ALA A 54 19.51 -4.95 3.84
N THR A 55 19.89 -5.77 2.88
CA THR A 55 19.77 -5.42 1.45
C THR A 55 18.32 -5.23 1.03
N ASP A 56 17.42 -6.08 1.53
CA ASP A 56 15.99 -5.96 1.24
C ASP A 56 15.36 -4.75 1.94
N ARG A 57 15.82 -4.42 3.15
CA ARG A 57 15.36 -3.17 3.81
C ARG A 57 15.70 -1.94 2.97
N ALA A 58 16.88 -1.91 2.39
CA ALA A 58 17.29 -0.81 1.50
C ALA A 58 16.38 -0.72 0.25
N ILE A 59 16.05 -1.87 -0.33
CA ILE A 59 15.12 -1.91 -1.47
C ILE A 59 13.73 -1.46 -1.03
N LEU A 60 13.25 -1.90 0.12
CA LEU A 60 11.92 -1.54 0.62
C LEU A 60 11.77 -0.03 0.78
N ILE A 61 12.76 0.65 1.38
CA ILE A 61 12.65 2.11 1.57
C ILE A 61 12.63 2.86 0.23
N GLU A 62 13.37 2.37 -0.76
CA GLU A 62 13.32 2.94 -2.11
C GLU A 62 11.97 2.70 -2.77
N GLU A 63 11.36 1.54 -2.57
CA GLU A 63 10.01 1.26 -3.08
C GLU A 63 8.95 2.11 -2.38
N VAL A 64 9.09 2.34 -1.07
CA VAL A 64 8.22 3.28 -0.34
C VAL A 64 8.36 4.69 -0.91
N ALA A 65 9.58 5.15 -1.19
CA ALA A 65 9.82 6.45 -1.79
C ALA A 65 9.20 6.54 -3.20
N ARG A 66 9.33 5.46 -3.99
CA ARG A 66 8.72 5.38 -5.33
C ARG A 66 7.20 5.49 -5.25
N ALA A 67 6.56 4.74 -4.37
CA ALA A 67 5.12 4.79 -4.18
C ALA A 67 4.67 6.18 -3.71
N SER A 68 5.42 6.80 -2.82
CA SER A 68 5.14 8.15 -2.31
C SER A 68 5.18 9.20 -3.42
N ARG A 69 6.24 9.18 -4.24
CA ARG A 69 6.34 10.08 -5.39
C ARG A 69 5.24 9.85 -6.40
N LEU A 70 4.91 8.60 -6.66
CA LEU A 70 3.85 8.23 -7.59
C LEU A 70 2.52 8.86 -7.19
N LEU A 71 2.13 8.69 -5.92
CA LEU A 71 0.89 9.27 -5.40
C LEU A 71 0.93 10.80 -5.42
N GLN A 72 2.04 11.38 -5.01
CA GLN A 72 2.18 12.84 -4.96
C GLN A 72 2.13 13.47 -6.35
N ASP A 73 2.84 12.90 -7.31
CA ASP A 73 2.95 13.47 -8.65
C ASP A 73 1.69 13.25 -9.48
N CYS A 74 1.09 12.05 -9.42
CA CYS A 74 -0.09 11.72 -10.22
C CYS A 74 -1.38 12.30 -9.66
N LEU A 75 -1.50 12.40 -8.32
CA LEU A 75 -2.74 12.78 -7.67
C LEU A 75 -2.67 14.13 -6.95
N LYS A 76 -1.50 14.77 -6.92
CA LYS A 76 -1.27 16.06 -6.25
C LYS A 76 -1.61 16.03 -4.75
N ALA A 77 -1.21 14.96 -4.07
CA ALA A 77 -1.44 14.81 -2.64
C ALA A 77 -0.82 15.94 -1.84
N ASP A 78 -1.52 16.40 -0.81
CA ASP A 78 -0.99 17.40 0.14
C ASP A 78 0.01 16.78 1.11
N LYS A 79 -0.17 15.50 1.43
CA LYS A 79 0.68 14.76 2.37
C LYS A 79 0.68 13.29 2.01
N ILE A 80 1.79 12.62 2.26
CA ILE A 80 1.88 11.15 2.16
C ILE A 80 2.00 10.60 3.57
N ASN A 81 1.14 9.62 3.91
CA ASN A 81 1.27 8.85 5.15
C ASN A 81 1.86 7.48 4.82
N VAL A 82 2.85 7.08 5.60
CA VAL A 82 3.50 5.78 5.49
C VAL A 82 3.39 5.09 6.84
N ALA A 83 2.92 3.84 6.86
CA ALA A 83 2.79 3.10 8.10
C ALA A 83 2.87 1.59 7.88
N ALA A 84 3.46 0.91 8.85
CA ALA A 84 3.44 -0.54 8.96
C ALA A 84 2.83 -0.90 10.31
N LEU A 85 1.64 -1.49 10.31
CA LEU A 85 0.89 -1.81 11.52
C LEU A 85 0.96 -3.31 11.83
N GLY A 86 0.23 -4.13 11.09
CA GLY A 86 0.26 -5.57 11.27
C GLY A 86 -0.53 -6.10 12.46
N ASN A 87 -1.39 -5.28 13.07
CA ASN A 87 -2.15 -5.69 14.24
C ASN A 87 -3.21 -6.75 13.93
N ARG A 88 -3.77 -6.73 12.71
CA ARG A 88 -4.76 -7.72 12.25
C ARG A 88 -4.14 -8.71 11.30
N VAL A 89 -3.39 -8.23 10.31
CA VAL A 89 -2.69 -9.06 9.33
C VAL A 89 -1.21 -9.00 9.64
N PRO A 90 -0.63 -10.08 10.20
CA PRO A 90 0.75 -10.04 10.67
C PRO A 90 1.80 -10.06 9.55
N GLN A 91 1.46 -10.52 8.35
CA GLN A 91 2.40 -10.48 7.23
C GLN A 91 2.84 -9.04 6.96
N LEU A 92 4.16 -8.81 6.91
CA LEU A 92 4.71 -7.46 6.72
C LEU A 92 4.15 -6.80 5.47
N HIS A 93 3.57 -5.64 5.65
CA HIS A 93 3.10 -4.78 4.57
C HIS A 93 3.18 -3.33 4.99
N VAL A 94 3.45 -2.46 4.02
CA VAL A 94 3.62 -1.03 4.26
C VAL A 94 2.54 -0.27 3.52
N HIS A 95 1.78 0.52 4.25
CA HIS A 95 0.75 1.40 3.70
C HIS A 95 1.39 2.70 3.23
N VAL A 96 1.03 3.16 2.03
CA VAL A 96 1.45 4.45 1.48
C VAL A 96 0.18 5.13 0.98
N ILE A 97 -0.21 6.22 1.64
CA ILE A 97 -1.54 6.81 1.47
C ILE A 97 -1.43 8.28 1.07
N ALA A 98 -2.12 8.64 -0.01
CA ALA A 98 -2.26 10.03 -0.41
C ALA A 98 -3.31 10.72 0.46
N ARG A 99 -2.91 11.81 1.13
CA ARG A 99 -3.78 12.57 2.00
C ARG A 99 -4.02 13.96 1.45
N PHE A 100 -5.22 14.46 1.66
CA PHE A 100 -5.64 15.78 1.20
C PHE A 100 -6.27 16.53 2.36
N VAL A 101 -5.98 17.84 2.45
CA VAL A 101 -6.68 18.71 3.37
C VAL A 101 -8.16 18.70 2.99
N GLY A 102 -9.00 18.26 3.89
CA GLY A 102 -10.43 18.11 3.62
C GLY A 102 -10.85 16.70 3.22
N ASP A 103 -9.93 15.71 3.18
CA ASP A 103 -10.36 14.32 3.03
C ASP A 103 -11.17 13.88 4.27
N PRO A 104 -11.93 12.77 4.19
CA PRO A 104 -12.87 12.39 5.26
C PRO A 104 -12.26 12.19 6.66
N ALA A 105 -10.95 12.00 6.76
CA ALA A 105 -10.27 11.78 8.04
C ALA A 105 -9.35 12.93 8.46
N TRP A 106 -8.99 13.82 7.53
CA TRP A 106 -8.00 14.87 7.81
C TRP A 106 -8.31 15.67 9.07
N PRO A 107 -7.34 15.94 9.97
CA PRO A 107 -5.90 15.61 9.89
C PRO A 107 -5.55 14.25 10.55
N ASN A 108 -6.52 13.43 10.86
CA ASN A 108 -6.31 12.15 11.54
C ASN A 108 -5.82 11.08 10.56
N PRO A 109 -5.17 10.01 11.07
CA PRO A 109 -4.89 8.83 10.24
C PRO A 109 -6.18 8.22 9.68
N VAL A 110 -6.06 7.43 8.61
CA VAL A 110 -7.25 6.87 7.94
C VAL A 110 -7.95 5.78 8.76
N TRP A 111 -7.21 5.09 9.65
CA TRP A 111 -7.77 4.00 10.45
C TRP A 111 -8.73 4.53 11.52
N SER A 112 -9.80 3.76 11.76
CA SER A 112 -10.83 4.11 12.76
C SER A 112 -11.60 5.39 12.43
N GLN A 113 -11.61 5.82 11.17
CA GLN A 113 -12.33 7.00 10.72
C GLN A 113 -13.42 6.58 9.75
N GLY A 114 -14.66 6.49 10.27
CA GLY A 114 -15.81 6.12 9.46
C GLY A 114 -15.76 4.68 8.95
N VAL A 115 -16.48 4.42 7.87
CA VAL A 115 -16.61 3.09 7.26
C VAL A 115 -15.93 3.09 5.89
N PRO A 116 -15.10 2.09 5.58
CA PRO A 116 -14.53 1.95 4.24
C PRO A 116 -15.60 1.95 3.16
N GLN A 117 -15.30 2.59 2.03
CA GLN A 117 -16.20 2.67 0.89
C GLN A 117 -15.60 1.91 -0.30
N PRO A 118 -16.02 0.67 -0.55
CA PRO A 118 -15.51 -0.09 -1.70
C PRO A 118 -15.71 0.68 -3.00
N MET A 119 -14.69 0.63 -3.87
CA MET A 119 -14.76 1.26 -5.19
C MET A 119 -15.60 0.40 -6.13
N THR A 120 -16.33 1.07 -7.02
CA THR A 120 -16.88 0.39 -8.20
C THR A 120 -15.75 -0.06 -9.12
N ALA A 121 -16.04 -0.97 -10.05
CA ALA A 121 -15.05 -1.39 -11.04
C ALA A 121 -14.54 -0.19 -11.87
N ALA A 122 -15.42 0.74 -12.24
CA ALA A 122 -15.06 1.94 -12.99
C ALA A 122 -14.15 2.88 -12.18
N GLU A 123 -14.45 3.11 -10.91
CA GLU A 123 -13.63 3.92 -10.01
C GLU A 123 -12.23 3.33 -9.83
N ARG A 124 -12.15 2.02 -9.66
CA ARG A 124 -10.90 1.29 -9.51
C ARG A 124 -10.04 1.40 -10.77
N GLU A 125 -10.62 1.16 -11.95
CA GLU A 125 -9.93 1.26 -13.22
C GLU A 125 -9.42 2.69 -13.48
N ALA A 126 -10.22 3.70 -13.15
CA ALA A 126 -9.81 5.10 -13.29
C ALA A 126 -8.61 5.43 -12.40
N ARG A 127 -8.61 4.93 -11.16
CA ARG A 127 -7.49 5.15 -10.23
C ARG A 127 -6.22 4.44 -10.70
N ILE A 128 -6.34 3.19 -11.15
CA ILE A 128 -5.21 2.45 -11.70
C ILE A 128 -4.64 3.16 -12.94
N ALA A 129 -5.50 3.66 -13.82
CA ALA A 129 -5.08 4.37 -15.02
C ALA A 129 -4.24 5.61 -14.70
N LEU A 130 -4.61 6.36 -13.66
CA LEU A 130 -3.85 7.53 -13.21
C LEU A 130 -2.46 7.15 -12.69
N LEU A 131 -2.31 5.98 -12.08
CA LEU A 131 -1.06 5.53 -11.49
C LEU A 131 -0.18 4.74 -12.45
N ARG A 132 -0.76 4.22 -13.54
CA ARG A 132 -0.09 3.29 -14.46
C ARG A 132 1.28 3.75 -14.95
N PRO A 133 1.52 5.01 -15.31
CA PRO A 133 2.83 5.45 -15.80
C PRO A 133 3.99 5.21 -14.81
N GLY A 134 3.70 5.11 -13.51
CA GLY A 134 4.71 4.89 -12.47
C GLY A 134 4.77 3.47 -11.92
N LEU A 135 3.90 2.60 -12.40
CA LEU A 135 3.85 1.22 -11.90
C LEU A 135 4.87 0.25 -12.59
#